data_3104fafafdf86a07a3fc42c9f3f7fc50
#
_entry.id   3104fafafdf86a07a3fc42c9f3f7fc50
#
_cell.length_a   1.000
_cell.length_b   1.000
_cell.length_c   1.000
_cell.angle_alpha   90.00
_cell.angle_beta   90.00
_cell.angle_gamma   90.00
#
_symmetry.space_group_name_H-M   'P 1'
#
loop_
_entity.id
_entity.type
_entity.pdbx_description
1 polymer ?
#
loop_
_entity_poly.entity_id
_entity_poly.type
_entity_poly.pdbx_seq_one_letter_code
_entity_poly.pdbx_strand_id
1 'polypeptide(L)'
;MKLYSIGDTAKIMGVSVQALRYYDKIKLLEPKYISPSTGYRYYTYDQFHYIDRIKYLQNFGFTLDEIRSIILTNNINKLVSMLDDKKQALNEEIKKIQQNIDLMTWYHNYFIKAQHLNKSHVSHFDTRYMVCTKIKNDESRENYHIRLHKIRHSSKLKDLEYMRQFDVYPKNWTHIN
;
A
#
# COMPACT_ATOMS: atom_id res chain seq x y z
N MET A 1 44.74 -6.23 -6.06
CA MET A 1 43.25 -6.11 -5.86
C MET A 1 42.58 -6.99 -6.91
N LYS A 2 41.71 -7.90 -6.50
CA LYS A 2 41.00 -8.79 -7.45
C LYS A 2 39.87 -8.04 -8.13
N LEU A 3 39.80 -8.13 -9.47
CA LEU A 3 38.76 -7.56 -10.30
C LEU A 3 37.79 -8.65 -10.77
N TYR A 4 36.50 -8.35 -10.73
CA TYR A 4 35.42 -9.22 -11.22
C TYR A 4 34.79 -8.58 -12.43
N SER A 5 34.59 -9.34 -13.50
CA SER A 5 33.88 -8.84 -14.66
C SER A 5 32.44 -8.45 -14.33
N ILE A 6 31.81 -7.61 -15.14
CA ILE A 6 30.38 -7.26 -14.94
C ILE A 6 29.48 -8.51 -14.93
N GLY A 7 29.82 -9.53 -15.72
CA GLY A 7 29.08 -10.80 -15.73
C GLY A 7 29.25 -11.61 -14.45
N ASP A 8 30.48 -11.71 -13.93
CA ASP A 8 30.74 -12.39 -12.66
C ASP A 8 30.09 -11.64 -11.50
N THR A 9 30.23 -10.33 -11.50
CA THR A 9 29.58 -9.46 -10.48
C THR A 9 28.07 -9.65 -10.49
N ALA A 10 27.44 -9.64 -11.66
CA ALA A 10 26.00 -9.85 -11.83
C ALA A 10 25.57 -11.21 -11.25
N LYS A 11 26.31 -12.28 -11.59
CA LYS A 11 26.05 -13.64 -11.12
C LYS A 11 26.22 -13.77 -9.61
N ILE A 12 27.32 -13.25 -9.05
CA ILE A 12 27.64 -13.35 -7.61
C ILE A 12 26.61 -12.56 -6.79
N MET A 13 26.26 -11.35 -7.24
CA MET A 13 25.39 -10.45 -6.48
C MET A 13 23.89 -10.67 -6.76
N GLY A 14 23.52 -11.56 -7.68
CA GLY A 14 22.14 -11.82 -8.05
C GLY A 14 21.42 -10.60 -8.63
N VAL A 15 22.13 -9.85 -9.48
CA VAL A 15 21.58 -8.71 -10.23
C VAL A 15 21.79 -8.90 -11.72
N SER A 16 21.05 -8.19 -12.57
CA SER A 16 21.29 -8.28 -14.02
C SER A 16 22.49 -7.42 -14.45
N VAL A 17 23.14 -7.82 -15.53
CA VAL A 17 24.17 -7.01 -16.20
C VAL A 17 23.61 -5.64 -16.61
N GLN A 18 22.34 -5.60 -17.02
CA GLN A 18 21.64 -4.38 -17.39
C GLN A 18 21.47 -3.45 -16.20
N ALA A 19 21.14 -3.99 -15.02
CA ALA A 19 21.05 -3.21 -13.77
C ALA A 19 22.41 -2.56 -13.45
N LEU A 20 23.51 -3.31 -13.51
CA LEU A 20 24.85 -2.76 -13.26
C LEU A 20 25.25 -1.67 -14.27
N ARG A 21 24.90 -1.85 -15.56
CA ARG A 21 25.09 -0.81 -16.58
C ARG A 21 24.24 0.43 -16.29
N TYR A 22 23.02 0.23 -15.80
CA TYR A 22 22.14 1.33 -15.44
C TYR A 22 22.66 2.09 -14.21
N TYR A 23 23.15 1.38 -13.20
CA TYR A 23 23.77 1.99 -12.02
C TYR A 23 24.98 2.86 -12.38
N ASP A 24 25.81 2.40 -13.31
CA ASP A 24 26.91 3.17 -13.87
C ASP A 24 26.40 4.42 -14.61
N LYS A 25 25.42 4.25 -15.51
CA LYS A 25 24.82 5.35 -16.27
C LYS A 25 24.28 6.48 -15.39
N ILE A 26 23.59 6.14 -14.30
CA ILE A 26 23.01 7.12 -13.37
C ILE A 26 23.98 7.56 -12.26
N LYS A 27 25.25 7.12 -12.33
CA LYS A 27 26.29 7.44 -11.32
C LYS A 27 25.92 6.99 -9.90
N LEU A 28 25.19 5.90 -9.78
CA LEU A 28 24.86 5.26 -8.51
C LEU A 28 25.99 4.31 -8.07
N LEU A 29 26.55 3.54 -9.02
CA LEU A 29 27.68 2.64 -8.80
C LEU A 29 28.50 2.55 -10.07
N GLU A 30 29.62 3.26 -10.12
CA GLU A 30 30.55 3.21 -11.24
C GLU A 30 31.49 1.99 -11.12
N PRO A 31 31.86 1.33 -12.22
CA PRO A 31 32.85 0.25 -12.18
C PRO A 31 34.21 0.79 -11.72
N LYS A 32 34.95 -0.01 -11.00
CA LYS A 32 36.30 0.36 -10.55
C LYS A 32 37.30 0.52 -11.72
N TYR A 33 37.07 -0.25 -12.79
CA TYR A 33 37.90 -0.21 -13.96
C TYR A 33 37.08 -0.50 -15.24
N ILE A 34 37.31 0.27 -16.27
CA ILE A 34 36.79 0.01 -17.61
C ILE A 34 37.98 -0.21 -18.51
N SER A 35 38.04 -1.37 -19.21
CA SER A 35 39.09 -1.70 -20.14
C SER A 35 39.09 -0.71 -21.32
N PRO A 36 40.18 0.02 -21.55
CA PRO A 36 40.24 0.97 -22.68
C PRO A 36 40.12 0.30 -24.05
N SER A 37 40.58 -0.96 -24.17
CA SER A 37 40.60 -1.70 -25.44
C SER A 37 39.29 -2.38 -25.78
N THR A 38 38.48 -2.77 -24.77
CA THR A 38 37.28 -3.58 -24.96
C THR A 38 35.98 -2.92 -24.40
N GLY A 39 36.13 -1.86 -23.63
CA GLY A 39 34.99 -1.23 -22.92
C GLY A 39 34.39 -2.10 -21.79
N TYR A 40 35.02 -3.23 -21.46
CA TYR A 40 34.54 -4.13 -20.41
C TYR A 40 34.68 -3.50 -19.02
N ARG A 41 33.64 -3.67 -18.23
CA ARG A 41 33.51 -3.12 -16.87
C ARG A 41 33.93 -4.16 -15.86
N TYR A 42 34.67 -3.70 -14.84
CA TYR A 42 35.17 -4.53 -13.77
C TYR A 42 34.90 -3.87 -12.41
N TYR A 43 34.53 -4.69 -11.44
CA TYR A 43 34.18 -4.29 -10.09
C TYR A 43 35.12 -4.96 -9.07
N THR A 44 35.17 -4.41 -7.88
CA THR A 44 35.94 -4.98 -6.74
C THR A 44 34.99 -5.60 -5.73
N TYR A 45 35.56 -6.45 -4.85
CA TYR A 45 34.82 -7.03 -3.75
C TYR A 45 34.20 -5.96 -2.84
N ASP A 46 34.90 -4.86 -2.57
CA ASP A 46 34.40 -3.76 -1.75
C ASP A 46 33.12 -3.13 -2.34
N GLN A 47 32.97 -3.17 -3.68
CA GLN A 47 31.78 -2.65 -4.36
C GLN A 47 30.56 -3.56 -4.20
N PHE A 48 30.73 -4.81 -3.80
CA PHE A 48 29.62 -5.73 -3.55
C PHE A 48 28.74 -5.26 -2.41
N HIS A 49 29.34 -4.69 -1.35
CA HIS A 49 28.56 -4.11 -0.25
C HIS A 49 27.65 -2.95 -0.69
N TYR A 50 28.05 -2.18 -1.71
CA TYR A 50 27.20 -1.14 -2.28
C TYR A 50 26.03 -1.74 -3.06
N ILE A 51 26.27 -2.83 -3.80
CA ILE A 51 25.21 -3.54 -4.53
C ILE A 51 24.19 -4.10 -3.54
N ASP A 52 24.62 -4.74 -2.47
CA ASP A 52 23.74 -5.26 -1.43
C ASP A 52 22.92 -4.13 -0.80
N ARG A 53 23.56 -3.00 -0.48
CA ARG A 53 22.86 -1.83 0.06
C ARG A 53 21.79 -1.31 -0.88
N ILE A 54 22.07 -1.21 -2.18
CA ILE A 54 21.09 -0.83 -3.20
C ILE A 54 19.91 -1.80 -3.20
N LYS A 55 20.17 -3.12 -3.19
CA LYS A 55 19.12 -4.14 -3.14
C LYS A 55 18.24 -4.02 -1.90
N TYR A 56 18.82 -3.86 -0.70
CA TYR A 56 18.06 -3.70 0.53
C TYR A 56 17.18 -2.46 0.50
N LEU A 57 17.69 -1.34 0.05
CA LEU A 57 16.92 -0.11 -0.02
C LEU A 57 15.80 -0.21 -1.07
N GLN A 58 16.05 -0.87 -2.22
CA GLN A 58 14.98 -1.16 -3.20
C GLN A 58 13.88 -2.06 -2.61
N ASN A 59 14.25 -3.08 -1.83
CA ASN A 59 13.27 -3.94 -1.15
C ASN A 59 12.42 -3.16 -0.12
N PHE A 60 12.94 -2.09 0.46
CA PHE A 60 12.17 -1.19 1.32
C PHE A 60 11.32 -0.17 0.52
N GLY A 61 11.32 -0.26 -0.81
CA GLY A 61 10.53 0.60 -1.68
C GLY A 61 11.16 1.96 -1.98
N PHE A 62 12.49 2.08 -1.81
CA PHE A 62 13.21 3.28 -2.27
C PHE A 62 13.45 3.22 -3.78
N THR A 63 13.25 4.35 -4.44
CA THR A 63 13.62 4.53 -5.84
C THR A 63 15.14 4.64 -5.98
N LEU A 64 15.68 4.38 -7.18
CA LEU A 64 17.11 4.50 -7.42
C LEU A 64 17.62 5.94 -7.23
N ASP A 65 16.79 6.95 -7.49
CA ASP A 65 17.14 8.36 -7.28
C ASP A 65 17.24 8.70 -5.78
N GLU A 66 16.31 8.18 -4.96
CA GLU A 66 16.38 8.29 -3.51
C GLU A 66 17.64 7.61 -2.96
N ILE A 67 17.93 6.37 -3.43
CA ILE A 67 19.12 5.60 -3.03
C ILE A 67 20.40 6.35 -3.41
N ARG A 68 20.45 6.89 -4.62
CA ARG A 68 21.56 7.70 -5.08
C ARG A 68 21.79 8.92 -4.19
N SER A 69 20.71 9.63 -3.82
CA SER A 69 20.80 10.78 -2.93
C SER A 69 21.33 10.43 -1.54
N ILE A 70 20.96 9.25 -1.02
CA ILE A 70 21.43 8.74 0.28
C ILE A 70 22.92 8.41 0.21
N ILE A 71 23.34 7.68 -0.84
CA ILE A 71 24.74 7.23 -1.01
C ILE A 71 25.68 8.43 -1.23
N LEU A 72 25.30 9.39 -2.08
CA LEU A 72 26.13 10.54 -2.42
C LEU A 72 26.30 11.53 -1.23
N THR A 73 25.25 11.69 -0.42
CA THR A 73 25.32 12.64 0.71
C THR A 73 25.97 12.04 1.95
N ASN A 74 26.11 10.71 2.02
CA ASN A 74 26.56 9.96 3.20
C ASN A 74 25.92 10.47 4.52
N ASN A 75 24.68 10.96 4.43
CA ASN A 75 23.96 11.58 5.54
C ASN A 75 23.09 10.52 6.23
N ILE A 76 23.60 9.99 7.34
CA ILE A 76 22.90 8.97 8.14
C ILE A 76 21.56 9.48 8.67
N ASN A 77 21.48 10.74 9.11
CA ASN A 77 20.24 11.29 9.63
C ASN A 77 19.15 11.36 8.56
N LYS A 78 19.52 11.72 7.33
CA LYS A 78 18.59 11.68 6.18
C LYS A 78 18.10 10.27 5.90
N LEU A 79 18.98 9.29 5.93
CA LEU A 79 18.60 7.88 5.74
C LEU A 79 17.62 7.43 6.82
N VAL A 80 17.90 7.73 8.09
CA VAL A 80 17.01 7.38 9.22
C VAL A 80 15.63 8.00 9.04
N SER A 81 15.55 9.31 8.74
CA SER A 81 14.28 9.98 8.49
C SER A 81 13.50 9.33 7.35
N MET A 82 14.15 9.02 6.22
CA MET A 82 13.50 8.38 5.09
C MET A 82 13.02 6.95 5.39
N LEU A 83 13.73 6.21 6.24
CA LEU A 83 13.30 4.89 6.71
C LEU A 83 12.07 5.00 7.62
N ASP A 84 12.03 6.00 8.50
CA ASP A 84 10.88 6.25 9.37
C ASP A 84 9.63 6.63 8.54
N ASP A 85 9.78 7.50 7.54
CA ASP A 85 8.70 7.87 6.64
C ASP A 85 8.15 6.64 5.88
N LYS A 86 9.02 5.77 5.35
CA LYS A 86 8.62 4.53 4.68
C LYS A 86 7.91 3.57 5.64
N LYS A 87 8.42 3.42 6.85
CA LYS A 87 7.81 2.58 7.90
C LYS A 87 6.41 3.10 8.26
N GLN A 88 6.26 4.41 8.39
CA GLN A 88 4.95 5.01 8.66
C GLN A 88 3.97 4.74 7.52
N ALA A 89 4.38 4.96 6.26
CA ALA A 89 3.54 4.70 5.09
C ALA A 89 3.09 3.23 5.01
N LEU A 90 4.00 2.29 5.29
CA LEU A 90 3.66 0.85 5.34
C LEU A 90 2.68 0.52 6.46
N ASN A 91 2.81 1.13 7.64
CA ASN A 91 1.86 0.93 8.73
C ASN A 91 0.46 1.48 8.39
N GLU A 92 0.37 2.60 7.69
CA GLU A 92 -0.90 3.13 7.20
C GLU A 92 -1.54 2.21 6.15
N GLU A 93 -0.72 1.61 5.27
CA GLU A 93 -1.19 0.63 4.30
C GLU A 93 -1.70 -0.65 4.98
N ILE A 94 -0.96 -1.18 5.96
CA ILE A 94 -1.38 -2.33 6.78
C ILE A 94 -2.72 -2.03 7.47
N LYS A 95 -2.89 -0.84 8.04
CA LYS A 95 -4.16 -0.42 8.66
C LYS A 95 -5.31 -0.45 7.65
N LYS A 96 -5.12 0.08 6.44
CA LYS A 96 -6.13 0.05 5.37
C LYS A 96 -6.47 -1.36 4.92
N ILE A 97 -5.46 -2.22 4.79
CA ILE A 97 -5.66 -3.64 4.41
C ILE A 97 -6.47 -4.34 5.49
N GLN A 98 -6.14 -4.15 6.77
CA GLN A 98 -6.87 -4.73 7.89
C GLN A 98 -8.34 -4.30 7.89
N GLN A 99 -8.61 -3.02 7.68
CA GLN A 99 -9.97 -2.49 7.57
C GLN A 99 -10.76 -3.17 6.44
N ASN A 100 -10.13 -3.40 5.29
CA ASN A 100 -10.77 -4.09 4.17
C ASN A 100 -11.06 -5.57 4.51
N ILE A 101 -10.13 -6.25 5.18
CA ILE A 101 -10.32 -7.64 5.63
C ILE A 101 -11.51 -7.72 6.61
N ASP A 102 -11.59 -6.82 7.56
CA ASP A 102 -12.68 -6.77 8.54
C ASP A 102 -14.03 -6.53 7.85
N LEU A 103 -14.06 -5.63 6.87
CA LEU A 103 -15.26 -5.36 6.07
C LEU A 103 -15.67 -6.59 5.23
N MET A 104 -14.73 -7.25 4.56
CA MET A 104 -14.97 -8.48 3.80
C MET A 104 -15.50 -9.59 4.71
N THR A 105 -14.90 -9.76 5.88
CA THR A 105 -15.33 -10.74 6.88
C THR A 105 -16.76 -10.48 7.35
N TRP A 106 -17.10 -9.20 7.55
CA TRP A 106 -18.45 -8.81 7.90
C TRP A 106 -19.45 -9.15 6.79
N TYR A 107 -19.17 -8.80 5.53
CA TYR A 107 -20.03 -9.13 4.40
C TYR A 107 -20.18 -10.64 4.22
N HIS A 108 -19.08 -11.39 4.32
CA HIS A 108 -19.11 -12.85 4.27
C HIS A 108 -20.10 -13.40 5.30
N ASN A 109 -19.96 -13.01 6.57
CA ASN A 109 -20.82 -13.48 7.64
C ASN A 109 -22.28 -13.03 7.46
N TYR A 110 -22.50 -11.83 6.92
CA TYR A 110 -23.83 -11.33 6.59
C TYR A 110 -24.51 -12.21 5.54
N PHE A 111 -23.83 -12.52 4.43
CA PHE A 111 -24.39 -13.32 3.35
C PHE A 111 -24.58 -14.79 3.76
N ILE A 112 -23.67 -15.37 4.52
CA ILE A 112 -23.86 -16.74 5.07
C ILE A 112 -25.11 -16.79 5.95
N LYS A 113 -25.32 -15.81 6.83
CA LYS A 113 -26.54 -15.74 7.63
C LYS A 113 -27.78 -15.54 6.75
N ALA A 114 -27.72 -14.69 5.74
CA ALA A 114 -28.84 -14.43 4.83
C ALA A 114 -29.27 -15.67 4.05
N GLN A 115 -28.35 -16.56 3.67
CA GLN A 115 -28.68 -17.85 3.01
C GLN A 115 -29.55 -18.77 3.86
N HIS A 116 -29.44 -18.66 5.19
CA HIS A 116 -30.19 -19.50 6.13
C HIS A 116 -31.44 -18.82 6.70
N LEU A 117 -31.76 -17.59 6.24
CA LEU A 117 -32.86 -16.79 6.80
C LEU A 117 -34.18 -17.03 6.11
N ASN A 118 -34.83 -18.13 6.42
CA ASN A 118 -36.30 -18.28 6.24
C ASN A 118 -37.10 -17.80 7.46
N LYS A 119 -36.45 -17.30 8.51
CA LYS A 119 -37.13 -16.86 9.77
C LYS A 119 -36.39 -15.65 10.36
N SER A 120 -37.14 -14.78 11.03
CA SER A 120 -36.57 -13.68 11.83
C SER A 120 -35.62 -14.22 12.90
N HIS A 121 -34.47 -13.61 13.08
CA HIS A 121 -33.53 -13.96 14.14
C HIS A 121 -33.02 -12.72 14.85
N VAL A 122 -32.63 -12.90 16.10
CA VAL A 122 -32.02 -11.87 16.94
C VAL A 122 -30.51 -12.03 16.90
N SER A 123 -29.79 -10.96 16.62
CA SER A 123 -28.33 -10.92 16.69
C SER A 123 -27.89 -9.94 17.75
N HIS A 124 -26.95 -10.35 18.57
CA HIS A 124 -26.26 -9.46 19.50
C HIS A 124 -25.06 -8.82 18.80
N PHE A 125 -24.89 -7.54 19.06
CA PHE A 125 -23.78 -6.76 18.54
C PHE A 125 -23.15 -6.00 19.72
N ASP A 126 -21.83 -5.83 19.67
CA ASP A 126 -21.14 -4.92 20.57
C ASP A 126 -21.59 -3.47 20.36
N THR A 127 -21.18 -2.58 21.27
CA THR A 127 -21.54 -1.17 21.23
C THR A 127 -21.36 -0.57 19.84
N ARG A 128 -22.42 0.07 19.34
CA ARG A 128 -22.45 0.68 18.01
C ARG A 128 -22.95 2.10 18.07
N TYR A 129 -22.38 2.93 17.23
CA TYR A 129 -22.91 4.27 16.98
C TYR A 129 -23.92 4.18 15.82
N MET A 130 -25.08 4.76 16.01
CA MET A 130 -26.15 4.81 15.00
C MET A 130 -26.38 6.26 14.59
N VAL A 131 -26.27 6.53 13.30
CA VAL A 131 -26.67 7.81 12.74
C VAL A 131 -28.07 7.66 12.18
N CYS A 132 -29.00 8.35 12.82
CA CYS A 132 -30.40 8.34 12.43
C CYS A 132 -30.73 9.61 11.63
N THR A 133 -31.48 9.43 10.54
CA THR A 133 -32.06 10.55 9.81
C THR A 133 -33.54 10.29 9.60
N LYS A 134 -34.36 11.32 9.78
CA LYS A 134 -35.81 11.22 9.58
C LYS A 134 -36.10 11.01 8.11
N ILE A 135 -36.96 10.02 7.79
CA ILE A 135 -37.51 9.87 6.45
C ILE A 135 -38.43 11.06 6.21
N LYS A 136 -38.27 11.73 5.07
CA LYS A 136 -39.14 12.84 4.67
C LYS A 136 -40.37 12.27 3.97
N ASN A 137 -41.55 12.80 4.28
CA ASN A 137 -42.75 12.49 3.53
C ASN A 137 -42.51 12.91 2.05
N ASP A 138 -42.92 12.07 1.13
CA ASP A 138 -42.81 12.30 -0.32
C ASP A 138 -41.37 12.27 -0.90
N GLU A 139 -40.39 11.81 -0.12
CA GLU A 139 -39.05 11.60 -0.61
C GLU A 139 -38.98 10.32 -1.45
N SER A 140 -38.49 10.42 -2.70
CA SER A 140 -38.25 9.24 -3.52
C SER A 140 -37.11 8.40 -2.93
N ARG A 141 -37.09 7.08 -3.25
CA ARG A 141 -36.01 6.17 -2.85
C ARG A 141 -34.64 6.66 -3.28
N GLU A 142 -34.53 7.19 -4.50
CA GLU A 142 -33.31 7.75 -5.03
C GLU A 142 -32.83 8.96 -4.23
N ASN A 143 -33.69 9.92 -3.94
CA ASN A 143 -33.36 11.10 -3.15
C ASN A 143 -32.96 10.74 -1.70
N TYR A 144 -33.62 9.74 -1.11
CA TYR A 144 -33.24 9.19 0.18
C TYR A 144 -31.81 8.64 0.17
N HIS A 145 -31.45 7.80 -0.82
CA HIS A 145 -30.09 7.26 -0.96
C HIS A 145 -29.05 8.34 -1.21
N ILE A 146 -29.34 9.32 -2.06
CA ILE A 146 -28.46 10.47 -2.30
C ILE A 146 -28.20 11.24 -0.99
N ARG A 147 -29.25 11.46 -0.21
CA ARG A 147 -29.15 12.16 1.06
C ARG A 147 -28.34 11.36 2.10
N LEU A 148 -28.56 10.06 2.21
CA LEU A 148 -27.76 9.18 3.07
C LEU A 148 -26.29 9.19 2.68
N HIS A 149 -26.01 9.14 1.37
CA HIS A 149 -24.65 9.22 0.86
C HIS A 149 -23.97 10.54 1.26
N LYS A 150 -24.67 11.67 1.13
CA LYS A 150 -24.16 12.98 1.57
C LYS A 150 -23.89 13.05 3.06
N ILE A 151 -24.78 12.46 3.89
CA ILE A 151 -24.57 12.39 5.34
C ILE A 151 -23.35 11.54 5.67
N ARG A 152 -23.23 10.38 5.05
CA ARG A 152 -22.12 9.44 5.25
C ARG A 152 -20.76 10.05 4.93
N HIS A 153 -20.69 10.90 3.90
CA HIS A 153 -19.46 11.57 3.46
C HIS A 153 -19.29 12.98 4.01
N SER A 154 -20.13 13.38 4.99
CA SER A 154 -19.96 14.68 5.65
C SER A 154 -18.69 14.69 6.51
N SER A 155 -18.08 15.88 6.64
CA SER A 155 -16.86 16.05 7.43
C SER A 155 -17.01 15.65 8.90
N LYS A 156 -18.23 15.71 9.44
CA LYS A 156 -18.53 15.33 10.83
C LYS A 156 -18.46 13.82 11.09
N LEU A 157 -18.50 12.99 10.06
CA LEU A 157 -18.55 11.52 10.16
C LEU A 157 -17.33 10.84 9.55
N LYS A 158 -16.36 11.62 9.03
CA LYS A 158 -15.14 11.08 8.42
C LYS A 158 -14.29 10.24 9.37
N ASP A 159 -14.35 10.55 10.66
CA ASP A 159 -13.57 9.86 11.70
C ASP A 159 -14.26 8.62 12.26
N LEU A 160 -15.51 8.34 11.85
CA LEU A 160 -16.18 7.10 12.20
C LEU A 160 -15.78 6.00 11.23
N GLU A 161 -14.80 5.23 11.61
CA GLU A 161 -14.10 4.22 10.78
C GLU A 161 -15.00 3.15 10.15
N TYR A 162 -16.23 2.92 10.68
CA TYR A 162 -17.14 1.91 10.17
C TYR A 162 -18.61 2.33 10.30
N MET A 163 -19.13 3.03 9.30
CA MET A 163 -20.59 3.16 9.18
C MET A 163 -21.17 1.96 8.42
N ARG A 164 -21.81 1.07 9.17
CA ARG A 164 -22.63 0.00 8.59
C ARG A 164 -24.02 0.56 8.35
N GLN A 165 -24.51 0.42 7.12
CA GLN A 165 -25.83 0.91 6.75
C GLN A 165 -26.88 -0.15 7.09
N PHE A 166 -27.87 0.23 7.91
CA PHE A 166 -29.12 -0.49 8.06
C PHE A 166 -30.22 0.38 7.45
N ASP A 167 -30.72 -0.03 6.31
CA ASP A 167 -31.83 0.68 5.69
C ASP A 167 -33.15 0.10 6.23
N VAL A 168 -33.92 0.93 6.94
CA VAL A 168 -35.30 0.63 7.25
C VAL A 168 -36.13 1.34 6.20
N TYR A 169 -36.69 0.58 5.29
CA TYR A 169 -37.55 1.12 4.24
C TYR A 169 -38.99 1.24 4.73
N PRO A 170 -39.71 2.30 4.30
CA PRO A 170 -41.16 2.36 4.46
C PRO A 170 -41.84 1.16 3.79
N LYS A 171 -42.92 0.68 4.35
CA LYS A 171 -43.67 -0.49 3.83
C LYS A 171 -44.06 -0.37 2.36
N ASN A 172 -44.25 0.85 1.86
CA ASN A 172 -44.59 1.14 0.47
C ASN A 172 -43.43 1.02 -0.53
N TRP A 173 -42.19 0.78 -0.04
CA TRP A 173 -41.00 0.59 -0.88
C TRP A 173 -40.67 -0.89 -1.11
N THR A 174 -41.46 -1.80 -0.53
CA THR A 174 -41.19 -3.26 -0.58
C THR A 174 -41.59 -3.94 -1.88
N HIS A 175 -42.18 -3.23 -2.83
CA HIS A 175 -42.60 -3.79 -4.12
C HIS A 175 -41.78 -3.22 -5.27
N ILE A 176 -40.56 -3.75 -5.43
CA ILE A 176 -39.84 -3.71 -6.70
C ILE A 176 -39.22 -5.08 -6.88
N ASN A 177 -39.80 -5.86 -7.79
CA ASN A 177 -39.25 -7.09 -8.35
C ASN A 177 -37.87 -6.83 -8.98
#